data_be8fc3408ec4e9c8db2b30beda7053ed
#
_entry.id   be8fc3408ec4e9c8db2b30beda7053ed
#
_cell.length_a   1.000
_cell.length_b   1.000
_cell.length_c   1.000
_cell.angle_alpha   90.00
_cell.angle_beta   90.00
_cell.angle_gamma   90.00
#
_symmetry.space_group_name_H-M   'P 1'
#
loop_
_entity.id
_entity.type
_entity.pdbx_description
1 polymer ?
#
loop_
_entity_poly.entity_id
_entity_poly.type
_entity_poly.pdbx_seq_one_letter_code
_entity_poly.pdbx_strand_id
1 'polypeptide(L)'
;KYEKKFSKNVKIKPSINEINNSIKSLDPKIKTAIDFAYSRIWRFNSLQKTKNIKYLDKENNKIEYRYIPIQSIGIYVPANLPSTLLMNAIPAKKIAKVKRIVLASPRQNGKLNPAIMYAAKKCGISEIICAGGSQAIASLAYIQKVNKIVGPGNDYVARAKREVFGDVGIEGMIAGPSEITVVADKSTNFMEVITSMIGQAEHDMNSQCILITKNHNLIKSVKKFLAKDFSSIPRKKIAKKSLTKNGLIVKVYND
;
A
#
# COMPACT_ATOMS: atom_id res chain seq x y z
N LYS A 1 2.90 -8.31 -24.54
CA LYS A 1 3.85 -7.36 -25.12
C LYS A 1 4.47 -6.45 -24.05
N TYR A 2 3.66 -5.72 -23.28
CA TYR A 2 4.15 -4.76 -22.26
C TYR A 2 4.92 -5.43 -21.12
N GLU A 3 4.44 -6.53 -20.56
CA GLU A 3 5.14 -7.25 -19.48
C GLU A 3 6.51 -7.77 -19.93
N LYS A 4 6.66 -8.19 -21.20
CA LYS A 4 7.98 -8.53 -21.75
C LYS A 4 8.92 -7.33 -21.81
N LYS A 5 8.37 -6.14 -22.14
CA LYS A 5 9.16 -4.91 -22.26
C LYS A 5 9.63 -4.38 -20.91
N PHE A 6 8.71 -4.32 -19.90
CA PHE A 6 8.97 -3.62 -18.63
C PHE A 6 9.46 -4.53 -17.50
N SER A 7 8.99 -5.78 -17.45
CA SER A 7 9.37 -6.71 -16.39
C SER A 7 10.18 -7.91 -16.86
N LYS A 8 10.54 -7.95 -18.16
CA LYS A 8 11.17 -9.12 -18.82
C LYS A 8 10.35 -10.40 -18.62
N ASN A 9 9.05 -10.26 -18.40
CA ASN A 9 8.16 -11.37 -18.09
C ASN A 9 7.61 -11.98 -19.38
N VAL A 10 7.78 -13.28 -19.54
CA VAL A 10 7.21 -14.08 -20.64
C VAL A 10 6.05 -14.95 -20.20
N LYS A 11 5.84 -15.13 -18.90
CA LYS A 11 4.84 -16.02 -18.32
C LYS A 11 3.98 -15.29 -17.28
N ILE A 12 2.74 -15.00 -17.64
CA ILE A 12 1.79 -14.26 -16.80
C ILE A 12 1.32 -15.07 -15.60
N LYS A 13 1.01 -16.36 -15.79
CA LYS A 13 0.58 -17.24 -14.69
C LYS A 13 1.76 -18.10 -14.24
N PRO A 14 2.27 -17.94 -12.99
CA PRO A 14 3.32 -18.79 -12.48
C PRO A 14 2.78 -20.20 -12.21
N SER A 15 3.63 -21.22 -12.35
CA SER A 15 3.28 -22.57 -11.93
C SER A 15 3.40 -22.73 -10.42
N ILE A 16 2.72 -23.73 -9.85
CA ILE A 16 2.82 -24.05 -8.41
C ILE A 16 4.27 -24.37 -8.03
N ASN A 17 5.00 -25.08 -8.89
CA ASN A 17 6.41 -25.41 -8.66
C ASN A 17 7.27 -24.15 -8.62
N GLU A 18 7.03 -23.21 -9.53
CA GLU A 18 7.75 -21.93 -9.54
C GLU A 18 7.48 -21.11 -8.28
N ILE A 19 6.24 -21.04 -7.81
CA ILE A 19 5.86 -20.40 -6.56
C ILE A 19 6.56 -21.06 -5.37
N ASN A 20 6.52 -22.39 -5.27
CA ASN A 20 7.13 -23.12 -4.18
C ASN A 20 8.65 -22.97 -4.17
N ASN A 21 9.31 -23.00 -5.33
CA ASN A 21 10.76 -22.79 -5.43
C ASN A 21 11.14 -21.35 -5.05
N SER A 22 10.33 -20.36 -5.43
CA SER A 22 10.52 -18.99 -4.98
C SER A 22 10.42 -18.89 -3.45
N ILE A 23 9.42 -19.51 -2.84
CA ILE A 23 9.25 -19.51 -1.37
C ILE A 23 10.43 -20.18 -0.66
N LYS A 24 11.00 -21.26 -1.22
CA LYS A 24 12.16 -21.94 -0.64
C LYS A 24 13.41 -21.04 -0.55
N SER A 25 13.53 -20.06 -1.44
CA SER A 25 14.63 -19.09 -1.45
C SER A 25 14.43 -17.91 -0.49
N LEU A 26 13.33 -17.88 0.28
CA LEU A 26 13.04 -16.80 1.21
C LEU A 26 13.95 -16.86 2.43
N ASP A 27 14.58 -15.72 2.75
CA ASP A 27 15.34 -15.56 3.99
C ASP A 27 14.45 -15.86 5.22
N PRO A 28 14.92 -16.74 6.15
CA PRO A 28 14.19 -17.08 7.37
C PRO A 28 13.81 -15.87 8.23
N LYS A 29 14.65 -14.84 8.29
CA LYS A 29 14.36 -13.59 9.01
C LYS A 29 13.17 -12.84 8.41
N ILE A 30 13.13 -12.75 7.08
CA ILE A 30 12.01 -12.13 6.37
C ILE A 30 10.73 -12.96 6.55
N LYS A 31 10.83 -14.28 6.53
CA LYS A 31 9.72 -15.18 6.81
C LYS A 31 9.13 -14.90 8.20
N THR A 32 9.98 -14.85 9.23
CA THR A 32 9.57 -14.53 10.60
C THR A 32 8.91 -13.16 10.71
N ALA A 33 9.45 -12.15 10.03
CA ALA A 33 8.87 -10.80 9.99
C ALA A 33 7.47 -10.78 9.35
N ILE A 34 7.27 -11.55 8.26
CA ILE A 34 5.95 -11.70 7.62
C ILE A 34 4.97 -12.40 8.57
N ASP A 35 5.40 -13.44 9.27
CA ASP A 35 4.58 -14.17 10.24
C ASP A 35 4.14 -13.28 11.41
N PHE A 36 5.05 -12.49 11.92
CA PHE A 36 4.78 -11.49 12.95
C PHE A 36 3.78 -10.43 12.46
N ALA A 37 4.03 -9.83 11.29
CA ALA A 37 3.14 -8.83 10.69
C ALA A 37 1.74 -9.40 10.43
N TYR A 38 1.66 -10.63 9.88
CA TYR A 38 0.40 -11.32 9.64
C TYR A 38 -0.45 -11.41 10.93
N SER A 39 0.16 -11.86 12.03
CA SER A 39 -0.53 -12.04 13.30
C SER A 39 -1.07 -10.72 13.86
N ARG A 40 -0.29 -9.64 13.77
CA ARG A 40 -0.69 -8.30 14.23
C ARG A 40 -1.82 -7.72 13.39
N ILE A 41 -1.69 -7.77 12.06
CA ILE A 41 -2.71 -7.27 11.13
C ILE A 41 -4.01 -8.06 11.31
N TRP A 42 -3.94 -9.38 11.43
CA TRP A 42 -5.12 -10.22 11.65
C TRP A 42 -5.82 -9.86 12.95
N ARG A 43 -5.08 -9.74 14.06
CA ARG A 43 -5.62 -9.40 15.38
C ARG A 43 -6.35 -8.05 15.35
N PHE A 44 -5.71 -7.01 14.82
CA PHE A 44 -6.29 -5.68 14.74
C PHE A 44 -7.57 -5.67 13.87
N ASN A 45 -7.49 -6.23 12.65
CA ASN A 45 -8.65 -6.24 11.75
C ASN A 45 -9.81 -7.10 12.26
N SER A 46 -9.54 -8.10 13.11
CA SER A 46 -10.60 -8.90 13.73
C SER A 46 -11.52 -8.06 14.62
N LEU A 47 -11.03 -6.97 15.18
CA LEU A 47 -11.82 -6.03 15.99
C LEU A 47 -12.77 -5.17 15.12
N GLN A 48 -12.50 -5.05 13.83
CA GLN A 48 -13.27 -4.24 12.88
C GLN A 48 -14.44 -5.01 12.23
N LYS A 49 -14.69 -6.24 12.67
CA LYS A 49 -15.78 -7.05 12.14
C LYS A 49 -17.13 -6.39 12.38
N THR A 50 -17.82 -6.08 11.30
CA THR A 50 -19.16 -5.48 11.32
C THR A 50 -20.22 -6.52 11.73
N LYS A 51 -21.28 -6.06 12.40
CA LYS A 51 -22.43 -6.87 12.79
C LYS A 51 -23.66 -6.44 11.99
N ASN A 52 -24.48 -7.41 11.60
CA ASN A 52 -25.78 -7.11 11.01
C ASN A 52 -26.66 -6.41 12.04
N ILE A 53 -27.48 -5.47 11.57
CA ILE A 53 -28.43 -4.74 12.39
C ILE A 53 -29.83 -5.21 12.01
N LYS A 54 -30.62 -5.55 13.02
CA LYS A 54 -32.05 -5.83 12.88
C LYS A 54 -32.80 -4.87 13.74
N TYR A 55 -33.74 -4.19 13.16
CA TYR A 55 -34.58 -3.21 13.82
C TYR A 55 -36.06 -3.51 13.55
N LEU A 56 -36.87 -3.43 14.59
CA LEU A 56 -38.31 -3.51 14.55
C LEU A 56 -38.85 -2.18 15.08
N ASP A 57 -39.63 -1.48 14.31
CA ASP A 57 -40.25 -0.25 14.75
C ASP A 57 -41.54 -0.51 15.56
N LYS A 58 -42.16 0.57 16.04
CA LYS A 58 -43.41 0.49 16.85
C LYS A 58 -44.60 -0.01 16.05
N GLU A 59 -44.55 0.12 14.73
CA GLU A 59 -45.60 -0.30 13.78
C GLU A 59 -45.33 -1.73 13.25
N ASN A 60 -44.37 -2.48 13.85
CA ASN A 60 -43.95 -3.82 13.45
C ASN A 60 -43.30 -3.91 12.08
N ASN A 61 -42.75 -2.79 11.52
CA ASN A 61 -41.94 -2.85 10.32
C ASN A 61 -40.53 -3.37 10.65
N LYS A 62 -40.10 -4.39 9.91
CA LYS A 62 -38.78 -5.01 10.07
C LYS A 62 -37.79 -4.39 9.11
N ILE A 63 -36.73 -3.79 9.64
CA ILE A 63 -35.61 -3.28 8.86
C ILE A 63 -34.36 -4.10 9.18
N GLU A 64 -33.67 -4.58 8.17
CA GLU A 64 -32.46 -5.36 8.34
C GLU A 64 -31.33 -4.77 7.50
N TYR A 65 -30.20 -4.45 8.13
CA TYR A 65 -28.98 -4.06 7.48
C TYR A 65 -27.98 -5.22 7.54
N ARG A 66 -27.65 -5.79 6.39
CA ARG A 66 -26.76 -6.96 6.27
C ARG A 66 -25.45 -6.63 5.62
N TYR A 67 -24.36 -7.05 6.25
CA TYR A 67 -23.01 -7.02 5.66
C TYR A 67 -22.76 -8.33 4.93
N ILE A 68 -22.65 -8.27 3.62
CA ILE A 68 -22.43 -9.44 2.76
C ILE A 68 -21.06 -9.30 2.10
N PRO A 69 -20.19 -10.35 2.13
CA PRO A 69 -18.93 -10.34 1.41
C PRO A 69 -19.15 -10.16 -0.09
N ILE A 70 -18.34 -9.31 -0.73
CA ILE A 70 -18.27 -9.30 -2.20
C ILE A 70 -17.69 -10.62 -2.68
N GLN A 71 -18.06 -11.05 -3.89
CA GLN A 71 -17.69 -12.37 -4.39
C GLN A 71 -16.20 -12.50 -4.66
N SER A 72 -15.57 -11.46 -5.23
CA SER A 72 -14.17 -11.49 -5.61
C SER A 72 -13.49 -10.14 -5.51
N ILE A 73 -12.18 -10.15 -5.18
CA ILE A 73 -11.32 -8.98 -5.26
C ILE A 73 -10.05 -9.27 -6.04
N GLY A 74 -9.55 -8.25 -6.73
CA GLY A 74 -8.19 -8.19 -7.26
C GLY A 74 -7.32 -7.35 -6.34
N ILE A 75 -6.18 -7.90 -5.90
CA ILE A 75 -5.20 -7.16 -5.10
C ILE A 75 -4.00 -6.85 -5.99
N TYR A 76 -3.76 -5.57 -6.26
CA TYR A 76 -2.53 -5.15 -6.91
C TYR A 76 -1.44 -4.91 -5.87
N VAL A 77 -0.29 -5.53 -6.05
CA VAL A 77 0.86 -5.41 -5.14
C VAL A 77 2.11 -5.06 -5.95
N PRO A 78 2.77 -3.92 -5.67
CA PRO A 78 4.10 -3.65 -6.21
C PRO A 78 5.09 -4.77 -5.88
N ALA A 79 6.05 -5.02 -6.77
CA ALA A 79 6.90 -6.21 -6.75
C ALA A 79 7.76 -6.42 -5.47
N ASN A 80 7.83 -5.45 -4.58
CA ASN A 80 8.69 -5.46 -3.38
C ASN A 80 7.96 -5.18 -2.06
N LEU A 81 6.61 -5.20 -2.04
CA LEU A 81 5.84 -4.82 -0.86
C LEU A 81 4.94 -5.96 -0.33
N PRO A 82 5.50 -6.99 0.34
CA PRO A 82 4.69 -8.06 0.93
C PRO A 82 3.71 -7.56 2.01
N SER A 83 4.04 -6.48 2.72
CA SER A 83 3.15 -5.83 3.68
C SER A 83 1.85 -5.34 3.04
N THR A 84 1.92 -4.77 1.84
CA THR A 84 0.74 -4.37 1.06
C THR A 84 -0.20 -5.54 0.82
N LEU A 85 0.36 -6.71 0.48
CA LEU A 85 -0.45 -7.92 0.31
C LEU A 85 -1.16 -8.29 1.61
N LEU A 86 -0.44 -8.34 2.73
CA LEU A 86 -1.03 -8.70 4.03
C LEU A 86 -2.13 -7.74 4.44
N MET A 87 -1.91 -6.43 4.30
CA MET A 87 -2.87 -5.38 4.69
C MET A 87 -4.17 -5.43 3.87
N ASN A 88 -4.14 -5.93 2.64
CA ASN A 88 -5.33 -6.09 1.80
C ASN A 88 -5.95 -7.49 1.91
N ALA A 89 -5.13 -8.54 1.91
CA ALA A 89 -5.60 -9.91 1.86
C ALA A 89 -6.19 -10.40 3.18
N ILE A 90 -5.62 -9.99 4.32
CA ILE A 90 -6.10 -10.43 5.64
C ILE A 90 -7.51 -9.90 5.91
N PRO A 91 -7.81 -8.60 5.80
CA PRO A 91 -9.18 -8.10 5.94
C PRO A 91 -10.15 -8.78 4.99
N ALA A 92 -9.77 -8.91 3.72
CA ALA A 92 -10.64 -9.50 2.71
C ALA A 92 -10.93 -10.99 2.98
N LYS A 93 -9.87 -11.81 3.12
CA LYS A 93 -10.02 -13.28 3.20
C LYS A 93 -10.43 -13.77 4.58
N LYS A 94 -9.82 -13.21 5.62
CA LYS A 94 -9.96 -13.73 6.99
C LYS A 94 -11.09 -13.07 7.78
N ILE A 95 -11.36 -11.79 7.53
CA ILE A 95 -12.37 -11.01 8.25
C ILE A 95 -13.67 -10.94 7.45
N ALA A 96 -13.63 -10.35 6.25
CA ALA A 96 -14.80 -10.18 5.39
C ALA A 96 -15.23 -11.48 4.68
N LYS A 97 -14.40 -12.54 4.68
CA LYS A 97 -14.71 -13.85 4.08
C LYS A 97 -14.93 -13.82 2.56
N VAL A 98 -14.24 -12.93 1.85
CA VAL A 98 -14.26 -12.90 0.39
C VAL A 98 -13.79 -14.25 -0.16
N LYS A 99 -14.59 -14.84 -1.03
CA LYS A 99 -14.35 -16.22 -1.52
C LYS A 99 -13.15 -16.28 -2.46
N ARG A 100 -13.09 -15.39 -3.46
CA ARG A 100 -12.08 -15.38 -4.52
C ARG A 100 -11.18 -14.15 -4.42
N ILE A 101 -9.86 -14.36 -4.36
CA ILE A 101 -8.86 -13.29 -4.39
C ILE A 101 -7.87 -13.58 -5.50
N VAL A 102 -7.68 -12.61 -6.40
CA VAL A 102 -6.67 -12.65 -7.46
C VAL A 102 -5.57 -11.67 -7.12
N LEU A 103 -4.35 -12.17 -6.95
CA LEU A 103 -3.16 -11.35 -6.75
C LEU A 103 -2.56 -10.95 -8.10
N ALA A 104 -2.38 -9.66 -8.32
CA ALA A 104 -1.59 -9.13 -9.42
C ALA A 104 -0.30 -8.50 -8.89
N SER A 105 0.86 -9.06 -9.26
CA SER A 105 2.17 -8.53 -8.86
C SER A 105 3.20 -8.76 -9.96
N PRO A 106 3.96 -7.73 -10.39
CA PRO A 106 4.92 -7.89 -11.46
C PRO A 106 6.12 -8.72 -10.99
N ARG A 107 6.77 -9.39 -11.94
CA ARG A 107 8.07 -9.99 -11.72
C ARG A 107 9.16 -8.92 -11.64
N GLN A 108 10.21 -9.18 -10.90
CA GLN A 108 11.44 -8.38 -10.91
C GLN A 108 12.52 -9.13 -11.68
N ASN A 109 12.99 -8.56 -12.78
CA ASN A 109 13.97 -9.21 -13.67
C ASN A 109 13.58 -10.66 -14.05
N GLY A 110 12.31 -10.88 -14.34
CA GLY A 110 11.75 -12.18 -14.70
C GLY A 110 11.49 -13.15 -13.54
N LYS A 111 11.87 -12.80 -12.30
CA LYS A 111 11.72 -13.65 -11.10
C LYS A 111 10.54 -13.24 -10.23
N LEU A 112 9.91 -14.23 -9.58
CA LEU A 112 8.90 -13.99 -8.54
C LEU A 112 9.58 -13.45 -7.28
N ASN A 113 8.90 -12.56 -6.56
CA ASN A 113 9.39 -12.11 -5.25
C ASN A 113 9.02 -13.16 -4.17
N PRO A 114 10.01 -13.79 -3.49
CA PRO A 114 9.76 -14.85 -2.51
C PRO A 114 8.87 -14.41 -1.34
N ALA A 115 9.04 -13.17 -0.87
CA ALA A 115 8.28 -12.64 0.25
C ALA A 115 6.80 -12.44 -0.11
N ILE A 116 6.49 -11.96 -1.33
CA ILE A 116 5.12 -11.84 -1.81
C ILE A 116 4.48 -13.22 -2.00
N MET A 117 5.22 -14.19 -2.57
CA MET A 117 4.72 -15.56 -2.75
C MET A 117 4.43 -16.24 -1.41
N TYR A 118 5.31 -16.06 -0.43
CA TYR A 118 5.09 -16.57 0.92
C TYR A 118 3.87 -15.94 1.59
N ALA A 119 3.73 -14.62 1.53
CA ALA A 119 2.58 -13.90 2.06
C ALA A 119 1.27 -14.33 1.38
N ALA A 120 1.26 -14.53 0.05
CA ALA A 120 0.12 -15.03 -0.70
C ALA A 120 -0.30 -16.44 -0.22
N LYS A 121 0.67 -17.35 -0.09
CA LYS A 121 0.43 -18.71 0.43
C LYS A 121 -0.16 -18.66 1.84
N LYS A 122 0.39 -17.83 2.72
CA LYS A 122 -0.08 -17.66 4.10
C LYS A 122 -1.51 -17.12 4.18
N CYS A 123 -1.89 -16.23 3.27
CA CYS A 123 -3.25 -15.72 3.14
C CYS A 123 -4.20 -16.68 2.43
N GLY A 124 -3.72 -17.79 1.88
CA GLY A 124 -4.54 -18.76 1.13
C GLY A 124 -4.96 -18.25 -0.25
N ILE A 125 -4.09 -17.50 -0.92
CA ILE A 125 -4.29 -16.98 -2.28
C ILE A 125 -3.57 -17.91 -3.26
N SER A 126 -4.32 -18.49 -4.18
CA SER A 126 -3.82 -19.40 -5.23
C SER A 126 -3.86 -18.80 -6.63
N GLU A 127 -4.73 -17.82 -6.87
CA GLU A 127 -4.82 -17.16 -8.17
C GLU A 127 -3.83 -15.98 -8.23
N ILE A 128 -2.75 -16.15 -9.00
CA ILE A 128 -1.67 -15.15 -9.13
C ILE A 128 -1.45 -14.84 -10.60
N ILE A 129 -1.40 -13.56 -10.93
CA ILE A 129 -0.99 -13.04 -12.23
C ILE A 129 0.26 -12.16 -12.07
N CYS A 130 1.26 -12.45 -12.89
CA CYS A 130 2.52 -11.72 -12.91
C CYS A 130 2.41 -10.56 -13.91
N ALA A 131 1.67 -9.52 -13.52
CA ALA A 131 1.47 -8.32 -14.32
C ALA A 131 1.64 -7.08 -13.44
N GLY A 132 2.14 -6.00 -14.03
CA GLY A 132 2.38 -4.73 -13.37
C GLY A 132 1.67 -3.57 -14.06
N GLY A 133 1.68 -2.41 -13.41
CA GLY A 133 1.16 -1.17 -13.96
C GLY A 133 -0.31 -1.23 -14.39
N SER A 134 -0.66 -0.46 -15.42
CA SER A 134 -2.02 -0.42 -15.99
C SER A 134 -2.51 -1.76 -16.53
N GLN A 135 -1.59 -2.60 -17.03
CA GLN A 135 -1.93 -3.92 -17.57
C GLN A 135 -2.47 -4.86 -16.49
N ALA A 136 -1.94 -4.77 -15.27
CA ALA A 136 -2.45 -5.53 -14.14
C ALA A 136 -3.89 -5.13 -13.80
N ILE A 137 -4.18 -3.83 -13.76
CA ILE A 137 -5.51 -3.29 -13.47
C ILE A 137 -6.51 -3.72 -14.56
N ALA A 138 -6.17 -3.53 -15.84
CA ALA A 138 -7.00 -3.97 -16.96
C ALA A 138 -7.24 -5.48 -16.95
N SER A 139 -6.19 -6.28 -16.61
CA SER A 139 -6.34 -7.74 -16.50
C SER A 139 -7.29 -8.12 -15.35
N LEU A 140 -7.19 -7.47 -14.18
CA LEU A 140 -8.09 -7.73 -13.05
C LEU A 140 -9.54 -7.38 -13.39
N ALA A 141 -9.78 -6.24 -14.08
CA ALA A 141 -11.10 -5.78 -14.45
C ALA A 141 -11.74 -6.68 -15.54
N TYR A 142 -11.05 -6.84 -16.66
CA TYR A 142 -11.67 -7.37 -17.88
C TYR A 142 -11.38 -8.86 -18.13
N ILE A 143 -10.22 -9.38 -17.70
CA ILE A 143 -9.85 -10.79 -17.91
C ILE A 143 -10.22 -11.63 -16.70
N GLN A 144 -9.82 -11.18 -15.50
CA GLN A 144 -10.14 -11.90 -14.26
C GLN A 144 -11.55 -11.59 -13.75
N LYS A 145 -12.14 -10.48 -14.20
CA LYS A 145 -13.51 -10.04 -13.88
C LYS A 145 -13.80 -10.07 -12.39
N VAL A 146 -12.92 -9.41 -11.61
CA VAL A 146 -13.12 -9.27 -10.16
C VAL A 146 -14.15 -8.19 -9.87
N ASN A 147 -14.86 -8.28 -8.74
CA ASN A 147 -15.87 -7.29 -8.37
C ASN A 147 -15.26 -5.99 -7.83
N LYS A 148 -14.07 -6.06 -7.25
CA LYS A 148 -13.37 -4.87 -6.71
C LYS A 148 -11.86 -5.03 -6.85
N ILE A 149 -11.16 -3.92 -7.16
CA ILE A 149 -9.70 -3.86 -7.22
C ILE A 149 -9.22 -2.98 -6.07
N VAL A 150 -8.21 -3.46 -5.33
CA VAL A 150 -7.56 -2.76 -4.21
C VAL A 150 -6.04 -2.85 -4.33
N GLY A 151 -5.36 -2.00 -3.58
CA GLY A 151 -3.89 -1.98 -3.50
C GLY A 151 -3.26 -0.74 -4.13
N PRO A 152 -2.14 -0.24 -3.58
CA PRO A 152 -1.47 0.98 -4.03
C PRO A 152 -0.75 0.78 -5.36
N GLY A 153 -0.48 1.88 -6.05
CA GLY A 153 0.30 1.87 -7.27
C GLY A 153 0.82 3.27 -7.62
N ASN A 154 1.60 3.35 -8.68
CA ASN A 154 2.07 4.59 -9.24
C ASN A 154 0.98 5.29 -10.09
N ASP A 155 1.30 6.44 -10.68
CA ASP A 155 0.38 7.24 -11.49
C ASP A 155 -0.29 6.44 -12.63
N TYR A 156 0.43 5.49 -13.25
CA TYR A 156 -0.14 4.62 -14.28
C TYR A 156 -1.21 3.68 -13.72
N VAL A 157 -1.00 3.17 -12.51
CA VAL A 157 -1.98 2.33 -11.81
C VAL A 157 -3.17 3.17 -11.37
N ALA A 158 -2.92 4.36 -10.81
CA ALA A 158 -3.95 5.30 -10.40
C ALA A 158 -4.83 5.72 -11.59
N ARG A 159 -4.20 6.06 -12.73
CA ARG A 159 -4.93 6.39 -13.96
C ARG A 159 -5.76 5.20 -14.46
N ALA A 160 -5.17 4.01 -14.52
CA ALA A 160 -5.88 2.82 -14.96
C ALA A 160 -7.08 2.48 -14.05
N LYS A 161 -6.98 2.69 -12.73
CA LYS A 161 -8.10 2.54 -11.81
C LYS A 161 -9.24 3.52 -12.10
N ARG A 162 -8.92 4.75 -12.46
CA ARG A 162 -9.92 5.74 -12.87
C ARG A 162 -10.65 5.33 -14.16
N GLU A 163 -9.91 4.80 -15.13
CA GLU A 163 -10.45 4.35 -16.42
C GLU A 163 -11.42 3.15 -16.28
N VAL A 164 -11.17 2.26 -15.34
CA VAL A 164 -12.04 1.08 -15.10
C VAL A 164 -13.10 1.33 -14.01
N PHE A 165 -13.15 2.54 -13.46
CA PHE A 165 -14.14 2.91 -12.45
C PHE A 165 -15.55 2.91 -13.09
N GLY A 166 -16.48 2.17 -12.48
CA GLY A 166 -17.80 1.91 -13.04
C GLY A 166 -17.94 0.51 -13.63
N ASP A 167 -16.91 -0.01 -14.29
CA ASP A 167 -16.88 -1.40 -14.77
C ASP A 167 -16.54 -2.37 -13.64
N VAL A 168 -15.70 -1.92 -12.70
CA VAL A 168 -15.29 -2.68 -11.52
C VAL A 168 -15.21 -1.74 -10.31
N GLY A 169 -15.56 -2.23 -9.13
CA GLY A 169 -15.41 -1.46 -7.90
C GLY A 169 -13.93 -1.12 -7.63
N ILE A 170 -13.67 0.12 -7.27
CA ILE A 170 -12.33 0.59 -6.87
C ILE A 170 -12.40 1.01 -5.39
N GLU A 171 -11.29 1.00 -4.68
CA GLU A 171 -11.19 1.61 -3.35
C GLU A 171 -11.56 3.10 -3.39
N GLY A 172 -12.19 3.60 -2.33
CA GLY A 172 -12.82 4.93 -2.31
C GLY A 172 -11.88 6.12 -2.50
N MET A 173 -10.56 5.95 -2.34
CA MET A 173 -9.56 6.97 -2.64
C MET A 173 -8.53 6.43 -3.62
N ILE A 174 -8.38 7.12 -4.75
CA ILE A 174 -7.24 6.93 -5.64
C ILE A 174 -6.14 7.81 -5.06
N ALA A 175 -5.07 7.18 -4.57
CA ALA A 175 -3.98 7.87 -3.91
C ALA A 175 -3.39 8.99 -4.78
N GLY A 176 -3.32 10.19 -4.20
CA GLY A 176 -2.51 11.30 -4.67
C GLY A 176 -1.08 11.22 -4.12
N PRO A 177 -0.28 12.28 -4.29
CA PRO A 177 1.01 12.40 -3.63
C PRO A 177 0.85 12.31 -2.11
N SER A 178 1.77 11.59 -1.47
CA SER A 178 1.72 11.44 -0.01
C SER A 178 2.19 12.71 0.69
N GLU A 179 1.53 13.06 1.80
CA GLU A 179 1.79 14.27 2.57
C GLU A 179 2.08 13.91 4.03
N ILE A 180 2.90 14.72 4.69
CA ILE A 180 3.08 14.68 6.13
C ILE A 180 3.07 16.10 6.70
N THR A 181 2.33 16.28 7.79
CA THR A 181 2.42 17.49 8.63
C THR A 181 3.01 17.09 9.98
N VAL A 182 4.17 17.65 10.29
CA VAL A 182 4.86 17.46 11.56
C VAL A 182 4.59 18.69 12.43
N VAL A 183 3.90 18.49 13.55
CA VAL A 183 3.70 19.54 14.55
C VAL A 183 4.73 19.33 15.66
N ALA A 184 5.55 20.33 15.91
CA ALA A 184 6.67 20.24 16.85
C ALA A 184 6.69 21.43 17.81
N ASP A 185 6.91 21.15 19.08
CA ASP A 185 7.05 22.11 20.15
C ASP A 185 8.51 22.23 20.64
N LYS A 186 8.70 22.82 21.82
CA LYS A 186 10.05 22.99 22.44
C LYS A 186 10.63 21.66 22.93
N SER A 187 9.81 20.67 23.24
CA SER A 187 10.21 19.35 23.76
C SER A 187 10.55 18.36 22.66
N THR A 188 10.15 18.65 21.41
CA THR A 188 10.28 17.72 20.28
C THR A 188 11.74 17.53 19.89
N ASN A 189 12.16 16.28 19.76
CA ASN A 189 13.49 15.92 19.33
C ASN A 189 13.71 16.30 17.85
N PHE A 190 14.77 17.03 17.58
CA PHE A 190 15.15 17.45 16.24
C PHE A 190 15.29 16.29 15.26
N MET A 191 15.89 15.17 15.68
CA MET A 191 16.09 14.00 14.80
C MET A 191 14.77 13.31 14.43
N GLU A 192 13.77 13.32 15.30
CA GLU A 192 12.44 12.79 15.00
C GLU A 192 11.76 13.61 13.91
N VAL A 193 11.85 14.95 14.00
CA VAL A 193 11.33 15.85 12.96
C VAL A 193 11.98 15.60 11.62
N ILE A 194 13.31 15.56 11.58
CA ILE A 194 14.08 15.35 10.37
C ILE A 194 13.78 13.96 9.75
N THR A 195 13.78 12.93 10.59
CA THR A 195 13.53 11.55 10.12
C THR A 195 12.12 11.43 9.53
N SER A 196 11.12 12.03 10.16
CA SER A 196 9.74 12.03 9.66
C SER A 196 9.63 12.76 8.32
N MET A 197 10.22 13.97 8.22
CA MET A 197 10.19 14.74 6.97
C MET A 197 10.92 14.02 5.82
N ILE A 198 12.11 13.48 6.07
CA ILE A 198 12.90 12.77 5.06
C ILE A 198 12.23 11.46 4.66
N GLY A 199 11.73 10.69 5.63
CA GLY A 199 11.03 9.43 5.36
C GLY A 199 9.85 9.61 4.40
N GLN A 200 9.11 10.73 4.53
CA GLN A 200 8.06 11.06 3.57
C GLN A 200 8.61 11.61 2.25
N ALA A 201 9.63 12.47 2.31
CA ALA A 201 10.19 13.10 1.11
C ALA A 201 10.87 12.09 0.16
N GLU A 202 11.47 11.03 0.68
CA GLU A 202 12.09 9.98 -0.14
C GLU A 202 11.09 9.05 -0.83
N HIS A 203 9.81 9.13 -0.45
CA HIS A 203 8.76 8.29 -1.02
C HIS A 203 8.51 8.63 -2.49
N ASP A 204 8.32 9.93 -2.82
CA ASP A 204 8.10 10.41 -4.18
C ASP A 204 8.54 11.87 -4.35
N MET A 205 8.89 12.28 -5.57
CA MET A 205 9.29 13.66 -5.90
C MET A 205 8.15 14.68 -5.72
N ASN A 206 6.91 14.24 -5.72
CA ASN A 206 5.72 15.06 -5.51
C ASN A 206 5.22 15.01 -4.04
N SER A 207 5.88 14.23 -3.18
CA SER A 207 5.54 14.20 -1.74
C SER A 207 5.63 15.59 -1.13
N GLN A 208 4.73 15.90 -0.21
CA GLN A 208 4.73 17.16 0.53
C GLN A 208 5.11 16.92 2.00
N CYS A 209 5.97 17.78 2.53
CA CYS A 209 6.40 17.72 3.93
C CYS A 209 6.24 19.10 4.57
N ILE A 210 5.38 19.20 5.58
CA ILE A 210 5.05 20.42 6.27
C ILE A 210 5.55 20.32 7.73
N LEU A 211 6.33 21.29 8.18
CA LEU A 211 6.68 21.45 9.58
C LEU A 211 5.94 22.66 10.14
N ILE A 212 5.17 22.47 11.20
CA ILE A 212 4.50 23.54 11.95
C ILE A 212 5.12 23.62 13.33
N THR A 213 5.67 24.79 13.71
CA THR A 213 6.30 24.96 15.02
C THR A 213 6.40 26.44 15.45
N LYS A 214 6.37 26.65 16.76
CA LYS A 214 6.73 27.96 17.41
C LYS A 214 8.22 28.08 17.65
N ASN A 215 8.97 26.97 17.65
CA ASN A 215 10.37 26.92 18.05
C ASN A 215 11.29 27.44 16.93
N HIS A 216 11.72 28.69 17.06
CA HIS A 216 12.62 29.32 16.08
C HIS A 216 13.98 28.62 15.94
N ASN A 217 14.52 28.06 17.03
CA ASN A 217 15.79 27.33 16.99
C ASN A 217 15.64 26.01 16.22
N LEU A 218 14.52 25.32 16.39
CA LEU A 218 14.21 24.13 15.62
C LEU A 218 14.13 24.46 14.11
N ILE A 219 13.46 25.55 13.74
CA ILE A 219 13.39 26.01 12.34
C ILE A 219 14.78 26.25 11.76
N LYS A 220 15.65 26.96 12.50
CA LYS A 220 17.04 27.21 12.06
C LYS A 220 17.82 25.91 11.87
N SER A 221 17.70 24.97 12.82
CA SER A 221 18.39 23.68 12.78
C SER A 221 17.91 22.82 11.61
N VAL A 222 16.57 22.75 11.38
CA VAL A 222 15.98 22.02 10.25
C VAL A 222 16.45 22.61 8.92
N LYS A 223 16.38 23.93 8.74
CA LYS A 223 16.87 24.60 7.53
C LYS A 223 18.35 24.31 7.27
N LYS A 224 19.19 24.41 8.33
CA LYS A 224 20.63 24.12 8.24
C LYS A 224 20.91 22.67 7.85
N PHE A 225 20.13 21.73 8.37
CA PHE A 225 20.26 20.31 8.04
C PHE A 225 19.83 20.03 6.60
N LEU A 226 18.67 20.56 6.17
CA LEU A 226 18.14 20.35 4.81
C LEU A 226 19.00 21.01 3.72
N ALA A 227 19.80 22.02 4.07
CA ALA A 227 20.77 22.63 3.17
C ALA A 227 22.04 21.77 2.95
N LYS A 228 22.31 20.79 3.84
CA LYS A 228 23.46 19.89 3.69
C LYS A 228 23.17 18.77 2.67
N ASP A 229 24.23 18.06 2.26
CA ASP A 229 24.07 16.90 1.39
C ASP A 229 23.54 15.70 2.18
N PHE A 230 22.48 15.06 1.64
CA PHE A 230 21.88 13.86 2.18
C PHE A 230 22.63 12.59 1.78
N SER A 231 23.96 12.56 1.86
CA SER A 231 24.80 11.49 1.35
C SER A 231 24.46 10.11 1.90
N SER A 232 23.97 10.03 3.15
CA SER A 232 23.58 8.78 3.80
C SER A 232 22.18 8.25 3.44
N ILE A 233 21.38 9.02 2.68
CA ILE A 233 20.01 8.62 2.34
C ILE A 233 19.98 7.90 1.00
N PRO A 234 19.48 6.65 0.93
CA PRO A 234 19.48 5.87 -0.32
C PRO A 234 18.79 6.58 -1.50
N ARG A 235 17.68 7.30 -1.23
CA ARG A 235 16.88 8.01 -2.24
C ARG A 235 17.06 9.53 -2.19
N LYS A 236 18.26 10.01 -1.86
CA LYS A 236 18.57 11.43 -1.63
C LYS A 236 18.11 12.39 -2.75
N LYS A 237 18.23 11.99 -4.02
CA LYS A 237 17.78 12.83 -5.15
C LYS A 237 16.28 13.09 -5.12
N ILE A 238 15.49 12.08 -4.74
CA ILE A 238 14.04 12.18 -4.63
C ILE A 238 13.69 13.05 -3.45
N ALA A 239 14.24 12.76 -2.26
CA ALA A 239 13.99 13.52 -1.03
C ALA A 239 14.33 15.01 -1.22
N LYS A 240 15.51 15.32 -1.79
CA LYS A 240 15.93 16.69 -2.05
C LYS A 240 14.95 17.42 -2.98
N LYS A 241 14.51 16.78 -4.06
CA LYS A 241 13.55 17.37 -5.01
C LYS A 241 12.20 17.62 -4.37
N SER A 242 11.67 16.65 -3.61
CA SER A 242 10.43 16.78 -2.85
C SER A 242 10.48 17.94 -1.86
N LEU A 243 11.50 17.99 -1.00
CA LEU A 243 11.65 19.04 0.02
C LEU A 243 11.89 20.43 -0.57
N THR A 244 12.60 20.52 -1.70
CA THR A 244 12.84 21.83 -2.35
C THR A 244 11.58 22.36 -3.03
N LYS A 245 10.79 21.46 -3.66
CA LYS A 245 9.61 21.86 -4.42
C LYS A 245 8.35 22.00 -3.55
N ASN A 246 8.15 21.05 -2.64
CA ASN A 246 6.90 20.87 -1.90
C ASN A 246 7.10 20.94 -0.37
N GLY A 247 8.34 21.16 0.12
CA GLY A 247 8.60 21.32 1.55
C GLY A 247 8.15 22.69 2.06
N LEU A 248 7.50 22.72 3.23
CA LEU A 248 7.03 23.95 3.86
C LEU A 248 7.39 23.96 5.34
N ILE A 249 7.84 25.10 5.83
CA ILE A 249 8.04 25.35 7.25
C ILE A 249 7.17 26.55 7.66
N VAL A 250 6.20 26.28 8.50
CA VAL A 250 5.24 27.26 9.03
C VAL A 250 5.62 27.60 10.46
N LYS A 251 5.97 28.88 10.70
CA LYS A 251 6.14 29.40 12.04
C LYS A 251 4.79 29.91 12.53
N VAL A 252 4.35 29.41 13.69
CA VAL A 252 3.16 29.90 14.37
C VAL A 252 3.54 30.74 15.58
N TYR A 253 2.69 31.68 15.95
CA TYR A 253 2.96 32.64 17.05
C TYR A 253 2.02 32.41 18.23
N ASN A 254 0.81 31.92 17.99
CA ASN A 254 -0.22 31.63 19.00
C ASN A 254 -0.60 30.15 18.97
N ASP A 255 -1.26 29.67 20.03
CA ASP A 255 -1.79 28.31 20.11
C ASP A 255 -2.98 28.13 19.22
#